data_9cf6de696be3319e12a18f39d2a7f4f5
#
_entry.id   9cf6de696be3319e12a18f39d2a7f4f5
#
_cell.length_a   1.000
_cell.length_b   1.000
_cell.length_c   1.000
_cell.angle_alpha   90.00
_cell.angle_beta   90.00
_cell.angle_gamma   90.00
#
_symmetry.space_group_name_H-M   'P 1'
#
loop_
_entity.id
_entity.type
_entity.pdbx_description
1 polymer ?
#
loop_
_entity_poly.entity_id
_entity_poly.type
_entity_poly.pdbx_seq_one_letter_code
_entity_poly.pdbx_strand_id
1 'polypeptide(L)'
;PMSEIQVLKPQKTWSHLVARRRKPSEYEIVSANLHYNDRDPDSPYELAPGLFMNEWYKKNTFGTALKHADWNAFRDPDEVVYRTYNMMQDGQETYVFGLFDQFNHREHDKSLDPRWAGSLARLYAPARYLFHTVQMASSYVGQVSPASTITNCHYFQMADSLRWLSHTAYRTRELSIAFPDMGFGTDERYYWETDAVWQGFRKLMEKTLTVWDWGEAIVVLNLVAKPAIEEAVLRKLGESARHNGDMLLGLVTDAQLIDAARHRRWLSALVKMAQETLGNLELIQGWIAKWEPLADKAIDDYCSALPDVADAAASAKAATREFRRSLGL
;
A
#
# COMPACT_ATOMS: atom_id res chain seq x y z
N PRO A 1 -52.85 -1.72 34.19
CA PRO A 1 -51.77 -2.70 34.10
C PRO A 1 -50.50 -1.97 33.77
N MET A 2 -49.60 -1.90 34.76
CA MET A 2 -48.26 -1.38 34.58
C MET A 2 -47.53 -2.38 33.70
N SER A 3 -47.07 -1.95 32.52
CA SER A 3 -46.22 -2.76 31.66
C SER A 3 -44.90 -3.04 32.40
N GLU A 4 -44.57 -4.31 32.59
CA GLU A 4 -43.28 -4.73 33.10
C GLU A 4 -42.19 -4.10 32.24
N ILE A 5 -41.37 -3.27 32.87
CA ILE A 5 -40.16 -2.70 32.22
C ILE A 5 -39.23 -3.89 31.98
N GLN A 6 -39.14 -4.32 30.73
CA GLN A 6 -38.23 -5.36 30.33
C GLN A 6 -36.79 -4.82 30.53
N VAL A 7 -36.12 -5.32 31.58
CA VAL A 7 -34.70 -4.98 31.82
C VAL A 7 -33.88 -5.57 30.67
N LEU A 8 -33.50 -4.72 29.73
CA LEU A 8 -32.64 -5.08 28.63
C LEU A 8 -31.28 -5.55 29.20
N LYS A 9 -30.88 -6.76 28.83
CA LYS A 9 -29.54 -7.25 29.18
C LYS A 9 -28.48 -6.32 28.55
N PRO A 10 -27.44 -5.96 29.30
CA PRO A 10 -26.39 -5.12 28.73
C PRO A 10 -25.80 -5.79 27.47
N GLN A 11 -25.74 -5.05 26.37
CA GLN A 11 -25.17 -5.55 25.13
C GLN A 11 -23.66 -5.79 25.31
N LYS A 12 -23.21 -6.95 24.87
CA LYS A 12 -21.77 -7.25 24.83
C LYS A 12 -21.13 -6.54 23.63
N THR A 13 -19.89 -6.09 23.78
CA THR A 13 -19.13 -5.43 22.72
C THR A 13 -18.92 -6.29 21.46
N TRP A 14 -19.19 -7.58 21.53
CA TRP A 14 -19.10 -8.54 20.42
C TRP A 14 -20.43 -9.20 20.08
N SER A 15 -21.57 -8.55 20.37
CA SER A 15 -22.91 -9.10 20.08
C SER A 15 -23.11 -9.45 18.59
N HIS A 16 -22.46 -8.72 17.68
CA HIS A 16 -22.43 -8.99 16.24
C HIS A 16 -21.72 -10.31 15.85
N LEU A 17 -21.03 -10.96 16.80
CA LEU A 17 -20.32 -12.24 16.62
C LEU A 17 -20.94 -13.37 17.44
N VAL A 18 -22.16 -13.20 17.94
CA VAL A 18 -22.82 -14.13 18.89
C VAL A 18 -22.96 -15.56 18.33
N ALA A 19 -23.04 -15.73 17.01
CA ALA A 19 -23.14 -17.06 16.39
C ALA A 19 -21.86 -17.92 16.58
N ARG A 20 -20.76 -17.35 17.02
CA ARG A 20 -19.52 -18.08 17.28
C ARG A 20 -19.54 -18.77 18.63
N ARG A 21 -19.12 -20.05 18.67
CA ARG A 21 -19.16 -20.89 19.89
C ARG A 21 -18.13 -20.51 20.95
N ARG A 22 -17.12 -19.69 20.61
CA ARG A 22 -16.03 -19.24 21.51
C ARG A 22 -16.03 -17.73 21.66
N LYS A 23 -15.42 -17.24 22.73
CA LYS A 23 -15.15 -15.81 22.89
C LYS A 23 -14.25 -15.34 21.72
N PRO A 24 -14.65 -14.30 20.98
CA PRO A 24 -13.83 -13.75 19.90
C PRO A 24 -12.52 -13.17 20.43
N SER A 25 -11.47 -13.17 19.59
CA SER A 25 -10.23 -12.46 19.87
C SER A 25 -10.42 -10.94 19.74
N GLU A 26 -9.47 -10.15 20.25
CA GLU A 26 -9.47 -8.70 20.05
C GLU A 26 -9.53 -8.35 18.54
N TYR A 27 -8.72 -9.04 17.72
CA TYR A 27 -8.73 -8.87 16.27
C TYR A 27 -10.15 -9.07 15.68
N GLU A 28 -10.83 -10.14 16.04
CA GLU A 28 -12.19 -10.44 15.55
C GLU A 28 -13.21 -9.37 15.98
N ILE A 29 -13.11 -8.86 17.22
CA ILE A 29 -14.05 -7.87 17.77
C ILE A 29 -13.93 -6.53 17.01
N VAL A 30 -12.71 -6.11 16.68
CA VAL A 30 -12.45 -4.78 16.11
C VAL A 30 -12.20 -4.79 14.61
N SER A 31 -12.33 -5.92 13.93
CA SER A 31 -12.11 -6.02 12.48
C SER A 31 -13.19 -6.78 11.71
N ALA A 32 -13.87 -7.76 12.33
CA ALA A 32 -14.80 -8.63 11.62
C ALA A 32 -16.23 -8.05 11.55
N ASN A 33 -16.87 -8.17 10.38
CA ASN A 33 -18.28 -7.77 10.15
C ASN A 33 -18.60 -6.32 10.56
N LEU A 34 -17.69 -5.39 10.31
CA LEU A 34 -17.87 -3.98 10.65
C LEU A 34 -18.47 -3.14 9.51
N HIS A 35 -18.56 -3.70 8.30
CA HIS A 35 -19.23 -3.02 7.21
C HIS A 35 -20.73 -2.92 7.48
N TYR A 36 -21.29 -1.77 7.15
CA TYR A 36 -22.73 -1.59 7.12
C TYR A 36 -23.34 -2.60 6.12
N ASN A 37 -24.34 -3.35 6.57
CA ASN A 37 -25.02 -4.32 5.73
C ASN A 37 -26.39 -3.78 5.30
N ASP A 38 -26.47 -3.30 4.07
CA ASP A 38 -27.71 -2.82 3.44
C ASP A 38 -28.65 -3.95 2.96
N ARG A 39 -28.23 -5.19 3.09
CA ARG A 39 -28.99 -6.38 2.70
C ARG A 39 -29.74 -7.03 3.88
N ASP A 40 -29.42 -6.61 5.09
CA ASP A 40 -30.12 -7.08 6.27
C ASP A 40 -31.46 -6.33 6.41
N PRO A 41 -32.61 -6.99 6.27
CA PRO A 41 -33.92 -6.36 6.39
C PRO A 41 -34.18 -5.79 7.80
N ASP A 42 -33.46 -6.29 8.81
CA ASP A 42 -33.55 -5.83 10.19
C ASP A 42 -32.52 -4.73 10.51
N SER A 43 -31.82 -4.21 9.50
CA SER A 43 -30.87 -3.11 9.65
C SER A 43 -31.55 -1.86 10.17
N PRO A 44 -30.97 -1.16 11.18
CA PRO A 44 -31.57 0.02 11.79
C PRO A 44 -31.60 1.26 10.88
N TYR A 45 -31.03 1.18 9.69
CA TYR A 45 -30.93 2.30 8.76
C TYR A 45 -31.63 2.00 7.45
N GLU A 46 -32.49 2.92 7.01
CA GLU A 46 -32.99 2.91 5.65
C GLU A 46 -31.93 3.47 4.71
N LEU A 47 -31.47 2.66 3.76
CA LEU A 47 -30.69 3.12 2.63
C LEU A 47 -31.59 3.23 1.40
N ALA A 48 -31.73 4.41 0.87
CA ALA A 48 -32.39 4.59 -0.42
C ALA A 48 -31.64 3.78 -1.50
N PRO A 49 -32.31 2.83 -2.19
CA PRO A 49 -31.65 1.91 -3.12
C PRO A 49 -30.90 2.61 -4.26
N GLY A 50 -31.30 3.83 -4.62
CA GLY A 50 -30.74 4.63 -5.70
C GLY A 50 -29.62 5.59 -5.28
N LEU A 51 -29.11 5.50 -4.05
CA LEU A 51 -27.94 6.29 -3.66
C LEU A 51 -26.74 5.91 -4.51
N PHE A 52 -26.00 6.92 -5.01
CA PHE A 52 -24.84 6.74 -5.87
C PHE A 52 -23.84 5.71 -5.33
N MET A 53 -23.51 5.79 -4.05
CA MET A 53 -22.56 4.84 -3.44
C MET A 53 -23.10 3.41 -3.38
N ASN A 54 -24.41 3.20 -3.18
CA ASN A 54 -25.00 1.85 -3.22
C ASN A 54 -24.88 1.25 -4.63
N GLU A 55 -25.17 2.03 -5.67
CA GLU A 55 -24.98 1.58 -7.04
C GLU A 55 -23.51 1.34 -7.37
N TRP A 56 -22.61 2.16 -6.82
CA TRP A 56 -21.18 1.97 -6.96
C TRP A 56 -20.69 0.65 -6.35
N TYR A 57 -21.12 0.32 -5.12
CA TYR A 57 -20.80 -0.96 -4.47
C TYR A 57 -21.41 -2.15 -5.21
N LYS A 58 -22.66 -2.05 -5.64
CA LYS A 58 -23.30 -3.12 -6.44
C LYS A 58 -22.48 -3.43 -7.69
N LYS A 59 -22.03 -2.41 -8.40
CA LYS A 59 -21.26 -2.57 -9.63
C LYS A 59 -19.82 -3.01 -9.37
N ASN A 60 -19.11 -2.33 -8.53
CA ASN A 60 -17.65 -2.41 -8.46
C ASN A 60 -17.14 -3.33 -7.35
N THR A 61 -17.94 -3.59 -6.29
CA THR A 61 -17.58 -4.53 -5.24
C THR A 61 -18.26 -5.88 -5.45
N PHE A 62 -19.58 -5.89 -5.50
CA PHE A 62 -20.35 -7.13 -5.60
C PHE A 62 -20.46 -7.64 -7.04
N GLY A 63 -20.37 -6.72 -8.03
CA GLY A 63 -20.36 -7.03 -9.45
C GLY A 63 -19.02 -7.49 -10.01
N THR A 64 -17.93 -7.39 -9.25
CA THR A 64 -16.60 -7.86 -9.68
C THR A 64 -16.62 -9.30 -10.14
N ALA A 65 -15.78 -9.64 -11.12
CA ALA A 65 -15.61 -11.02 -11.58
C ALA A 65 -14.88 -11.89 -10.55
N LEU A 66 -14.08 -11.30 -9.66
CA LEU A 66 -13.39 -12.00 -8.57
C LEU A 66 -14.41 -12.39 -7.49
N LYS A 67 -14.76 -13.67 -7.40
CA LYS A 67 -15.78 -14.19 -6.51
C LYS A 67 -15.19 -15.00 -5.37
N HIS A 68 -15.87 -14.97 -4.22
CA HIS A 68 -15.64 -15.89 -3.12
C HIS A 68 -16.95 -16.11 -2.37
N ALA A 69 -17.12 -17.30 -1.79
CA ALA A 69 -18.34 -17.66 -1.06
C ALA A 69 -18.54 -16.77 0.19
N ASP A 70 -17.46 -16.44 0.88
CA ASP A 70 -17.50 -15.62 2.11
C ASP A 70 -16.19 -14.83 2.26
N TRP A 71 -16.15 -13.58 1.78
CA TRP A 71 -15.01 -12.69 2.00
C TRP A 71 -14.81 -12.30 3.47
N ASN A 72 -15.84 -12.39 4.32
CA ASN A 72 -15.70 -12.10 5.74
C ASN A 72 -14.91 -13.18 6.50
N ALA A 73 -14.66 -14.33 5.88
CA ALA A 73 -13.77 -15.34 6.42
C ALA A 73 -12.28 -14.96 6.31
N PHE A 74 -11.93 -13.92 5.53
CA PHE A 74 -10.56 -13.45 5.43
C PHE A 74 -10.01 -13.02 6.80
N ARG A 75 -8.77 -13.45 7.08
CA ARG A 75 -8.05 -13.09 8.30
C ARG A 75 -6.63 -12.64 7.94
N ASP A 76 -6.26 -11.47 8.41
CA ASP A 76 -4.87 -11.00 8.33
C ASP A 76 -3.97 -11.95 9.14
N PRO A 77 -2.92 -12.55 8.54
CA PRO A 77 -1.99 -13.44 9.27
C PRO A 77 -1.31 -12.76 10.46
N ASP A 78 -1.05 -11.46 10.36
CA ASP A 78 -0.41 -10.68 11.43
C ASP A 78 -1.42 -10.13 12.45
N GLU A 79 -2.73 -10.30 12.20
CA GLU A 79 -3.84 -9.84 13.05
C GLU A 79 -3.69 -8.38 13.49
N VAL A 80 -3.24 -7.53 12.58
CA VAL A 80 -3.00 -6.11 12.87
C VAL A 80 -4.34 -5.40 13.06
N VAL A 81 -4.47 -4.73 14.19
CA VAL A 81 -5.59 -3.84 14.53
C VAL A 81 -5.09 -2.42 14.75
N TYR A 82 -5.99 -1.44 14.80
CA TYR A 82 -5.61 -0.02 14.94
C TYR A 82 -4.63 0.22 16.09
N ARG A 83 -4.87 -0.39 17.26
CA ARG A 83 -4.00 -0.25 18.43
C ARG A 83 -2.59 -0.81 18.17
N THR A 84 -2.49 -2.03 17.66
CA THR A 84 -1.20 -2.69 17.40
C THR A 84 -0.48 -2.04 16.23
N TYR A 85 -1.20 -1.56 15.21
CA TYR A 85 -0.63 -0.78 14.12
C TYR A 85 0.06 0.50 14.66
N ASN A 86 -0.65 1.28 15.48
CA ASN A 86 -0.07 2.51 16.03
C ASN A 86 1.17 2.22 16.88
N MET A 87 1.14 1.21 17.75
CA MET A 87 2.29 0.84 18.58
C MET A 87 3.50 0.41 17.73
N MET A 88 3.26 -0.41 16.70
CA MET A 88 4.30 -0.88 15.80
C MET A 88 4.91 0.28 15.01
N GLN A 89 4.08 1.19 14.50
CA GLN A 89 4.54 2.29 13.67
C GLN A 89 5.13 3.45 14.49
N ASP A 90 4.72 3.64 15.72
CA ASP A 90 5.40 4.54 16.65
C ASP A 90 6.87 4.11 16.87
N GLY A 91 7.09 2.80 17.03
CA GLY A 91 8.44 2.24 17.08
C GLY A 91 9.25 2.45 15.80
N GLN A 92 8.63 2.25 14.64
CA GLN A 92 9.27 2.48 13.33
C GLN A 92 9.58 3.97 13.10
N GLU A 93 8.66 4.88 13.45
CA GLU A 93 8.90 6.32 13.35
C GLU A 93 10.02 6.77 14.30
N THR A 94 10.04 6.26 15.53
CA THR A 94 11.13 6.53 16.47
C THR A 94 12.48 6.10 15.88
N TYR A 95 12.54 4.94 15.24
CA TYR A 95 13.74 4.46 14.57
C TYR A 95 14.15 5.38 13.41
N VAL A 96 13.24 5.70 12.50
CA VAL A 96 13.53 6.50 11.29
C VAL A 96 13.91 7.93 11.67
N PHE A 97 13.20 8.57 12.61
CA PHE A 97 13.57 9.89 13.10
C PHE A 97 14.91 9.88 13.83
N GLY A 98 15.21 8.83 14.59
CA GLY A 98 16.52 8.64 15.19
C GLY A 98 17.64 8.54 14.15
N LEU A 99 17.39 7.91 12.99
CA LEU A 99 18.35 7.92 11.87
C LEU A 99 18.54 9.34 11.34
N PHE A 100 17.46 10.06 11.05
CA PHE A 100 17.56 11.44 10.55
C PHE A 100 18.36 12.31 11.54
N ASP A 101 18.04 12.29 12.82
CA ASP A 101 18.73 13.07 13.84
C ASP A 101 20.23 12.72 13.92
N GLN A 102 20.56 11.42 13.92
CA GLN A 102 21.96 10.97 14.03
C GLN A 102 22.78 11.39 12.81
N PHE A 103 22.23 11.24 11.60
CA PHE A 103 22.93 11.59 10.38
C PHE A 103 23.00 13.11 10.17
N ASN A 104 21.94 13.86 10.52
CA ASN A 104 21.94 15.32 10.49
C ASN A 104 22.96 15.91 11.46
N HIS A 105 23.07 15.36 12.69
CA HIS A 105 24.09 15.79 13.64
C HIS A 105 25.53 15.65 13.12
N ARG A 106 25.75 14.68 12.24
CA ARG A 106 27.05 14.44 11.58
C ARG A 106 27.22 15.19 10.26
N GLU A 107 26.27 16.07 9.91
CA GLU A 107 26.27 16.81 8.64
C GLU A 107 26.35 15.89 7.39
N HIS A 108 25.77 14.69 7.49
CA HIS A 108 25.89 13.66 6.45
C HIS A 108 25.52 14.18 5.06
N ASP A 109 24.36 14.85 4.92
CA ASP A 109 23.89 15.31 3.60
C ASP A 109 24.85 16.32 2.96
N LYS A 110 25.54 17.16 3.75
CA LYS A 110 26.58 18.07 3.23
C LYS A 110 27.83 17.35 2.73
N SER A 111 28.07 16.12 3.19
CA SER A 111 29.24 15.31 2.79
C SER A 111 29.00 14.49 1.52
N LEU A 112 27.78 14.44 0.99
CA LEU A 112 27.44 13.68 -0.19
C LEU A 112 28.09 14.27 -1.44
N ASP A 113 28.48 13.40 -2.39
CA ASP A 113 28.93 13.83 -3.71
C ASP A 113 27.82 14.63 -4.42
N PRO A 114 28.11 15.85 -4.95
CA PRO A 114 27.10 16.66 -5.66
C PRO A 114 26.41 15.94 -6.81
N ARG A 115 27.07 14.98 -7.48
CA ARG A 115 26.44 14.17 -8.53
C ARG A 115 25.37 13.25 -7.96
N TRP A 116 25.65 12.66 -6.80
CA TRP A 116 24.65 11.86 -6.09
C TRP A 116 23.49 12.73 -5.58
N ALA A 117 23.77 13.92 -5.04
CA ALA A 117 22.73 14.87 -4.66
C ALA A 117 21.84 15.24 -5.86
N GLY A 118 22.40 15.43 -7.06
CA GLY A 118 21.62 15.61 -8.29
C GLY A 118 20.76 14.40 -8.64
N SER A 119 21.27 13.19 -8.41
CA SER A 119 20.46 11.96 -8.54
C SER A 119 19.33 11.90 -7.54
N LEU A 120 19.53 12.32 -6.29
CA LEU A 120 18.47 12.39 -5.27
C LEU A 120 17.40 13.42 -5.65
N ALA A 121 17.77 14.58 -6.19
CA ALA A 121 16.80 15.57 -6.65
C ALA A 121 15.88 15.01 -7.75
N ARG A 122 16.45 14.19 -8.64
CA ARG A 122 15.76 13.60 -9.78
C ARG A 122 14.99 12.31 -9.45
N LEU A 123 15.56 11.42 -8.61
CA LEU A 123 15.07 10.04 -8.45
C LEU A 123 14.46 9.77 -7.07
N TYR A 124 14.82 10.52 -6.05
CA TYR A 124 14.31 10.33 -4.69
C TYR A 124 13.21 11.33 -4.33
N ALA A 125 13.48 12.63 -4.45
CA ALA A 125 12.55 13.66 -4.01
C ALA A 125 11.17 13.59 -4.72
N PRO A 126 11.06 13.30 -6.03
CA PRO A 126 9.78 13.14 -6.70
C PRO A 126 9.00 11.90 -6.29
N ALA A 127 9.62 10.90 -5.63
CA ALA A 127 8.93 9.69 -5.17
C ALA A 127 7.75 9.98 -4.22
N ARG A 128 7.71 11.16 -3.59
CA ARG A 128 6.56 11.59 -2.79
C ARG A 128 5.25 11.60 -3.59
N TYR A 129 5.29 11.95 -4.88
CA TYR A 129 4.12 11.89 -5.75
C TYR A 129 3.70 10.44 -6.02
N LEU A 130 4.67 9.57 -6.25
CA LEU A 130 4.41 8.15 -6.43
C LEU A 130 3.76 7.53 -5.18
N PHE A 131 4.32 7.79 -3.99
CA PHE A 131 3.76 7.28 -2.74
C PHE A 131 2.36 7.85 -2.45
N HIS A 132 2.08 9.08 -2.85
CA HIS A 132 0.75 9.66 -2.77
C HIS A 132 -0.25 8.91 -3.66
N THR A 133 0.13 8.53 -4.88
CA THR A 133 -0.75 7.73 -5.75
C THR A 133 -1.03 6.34 -5.18
N VAL A 134 -0.03 5.71 -4.54
CA VAL A 134 -0.22 4.43 -3.82
C VAL A 134 -1.18 4.60 -2.65
N GLN A 135 -1.05 5.69 -1.90
CA GLN A 135 -1.97 6.03 -0.81
C GLN A 135 -3.42 6.17 -1.32
N MET A 136 -3.64 6.94 -2.40
CA MET A 136 -4.97 7.12 -2.97
C MET A 136 -5.56 5.80 -3.48
N ALA A 137 -4.77 4.99 -4.18
CA ALA A 137 -5.21 3.68 -4.68
C ALA A 137 -5.55 2.73 -3.53
N SER A 138 -4.71 2.69 -2.48
CA SER A 138 -4.96 1.86 -1.28
C SER A 138 -6.25 2.29 -0.55
N SER A 139 -6.50 3.61 -0.47
CA SER A 139 -7.72 4.16 0.12
C SER A 139 -8.95 3.71 -0.66
N TYR A 140 -8.93 3.81 -1.99
CA TYR A 140 -10.04 3.37 -2.84
C TYR A 140 -10.31 1.87 -2.70
N VAL A 141 -9.27 1.03 -2.85
CA VAL A 141 -9.42 -0.43 -2.74
C VAL A 141 -9.95 -0.81 -1.36
N GLY A 142 -9.46 -0.16 -0.28
CA GLY A 142 -9.96 -0.36 1.08
C GLY A 142 -11.44 -0.01 1.21
N GLN A 143 -11.88 1.11 0.63
CA GLN A 143 -13.27 1.54 0.69
C GLN A 143 -14.22 0.57 -0.04
N VAL A 144 -13.83 0.07 -1.20
CA VAL A 144 -14.68 -0.83 -2.00
C VAL A 144 -14.44 -2.31 -1.71
N SER A 145 -13.64 -2.65 -0.70
CA SER A 145 -13.40 -4.02 -0.28
C SER A 145 -14.69 -4.71 0.18
N PRO A 146 -14.88 -6.00 -0.10
CA PRO A 146 -16.10 -6.72 0.26
C PRO A 146 -16.21 -7.09 1.74
N ALA A 147 -15.12 -6.95 2.51
CA ALA A 147 -15.08 -7.29 3.94
C ALA A 147 -14.21 -6.30 4.72
N SER A 148 -14.62 -6.00 5.95
CA SER A 148 -13.93 -5.04 6.83
C SER A 148 -12.52 -5.47 7.23
N THR A 149 -12.25 -6.77 7.31
CA THR A 149 -10.91 -7.31 7.55
C THR A 149 -9.94 -6.99 6.41
N ILE A 150 -10.41 -7.02 5.16
CA ILE A 150 -9.65 -6.62 3.97
C ILE A 150 -9.47 -5.09 3.94
N THR A 151 -10.52 -4.33 4.28
CA THR A 151 -10.47 -2.86 4.41
C THR A 151 -9.35 -2.43 5.36
N ASN A 152 -9.26 -3.04 6.54
CA ASN A 152 -8.23 -2.70 7.53
C ASN A 152 -6.81 -2.87 6.96
N CYS A 153 -6.53 -3.97 6.26
CA CYS A 153 -5.23 -4.20 5.63
C CYS A 153 -4.86 -3.08 4.65
N HIS A 154 -5.82 -2.65 3.83
CA HIS A 154 -5.60 -1.57 2.86
C HIS A 154 -5.44 -0.20 3.53
N TYR A 155 -6.16 0.08 4.60
CA TYR A 155 -6.03 1.35 5.32
C TYR A 155 -4.71 1.46 6.07
N PHE A 156 -4.19 0.36 6.63
CA PHE A 156 -2.84 0.35 7.19
C PHE A 156 -1.78 0.50 6.08
N GLN A 157 -1.96 -0.12 4.93
CA GLN A 157 -1.10 0.10 3.75
C GLN A 157 -1.17 1.56 3.26
N MET A 158 -2.35 2.15 3.25
CA MET A 158 -2.54 3.57 2.93
C MET A 158 -1.75 4.48 3.89
N ALA A 159 -1.86 4.22 5.19
CA ALA A 159 -1.15 4.98 6.22
C ALA A 159 0.37 4.83 6.10
N ASP A 160 0.88 3.62 5.80
CA ASP A 160 2.30 3.41 5.53
C ASP A 160 2.80 4.19 4.32
N SER A 161 1.99 4.26 3.26
CA SER A 161 2.34 5.05 2.07
C SER A 161 2.45 6.55 2.37
N LEU A 162 1.60 7.07 3.28
CA LEU A 162 1.72 8.44 3.79
C LEU A 162 2.97 8.64 4.65
N ARG A 163 3.36 7.65 5.45
CA ARG A 163 4.61 7.70 6.22
C ARG A 163 5.82 7.75 5.28
N TRP A 164 5.85 6.91 4.24
CA TRP A 164 6.93 6.92 3.23
C TRP A 164 7.02 8.28 2.52
N LEU A 165 5.88 8.86 2.17
CA LEU A 165 5.81 10.21 1.62
C LEU A 165 6.39 11.24 2.61
N SER A 166 6.03 11.16 3.89
CA SER A 166 6.50 12.08 4.93
C SER A 166 8.00 11.97 5.14
N HIS A 167 8.58 10.75 5.16
CA HIS A 167 10.03 10.55 5.23
C HIS A 167 10.73 11.20 4.04
N THR A 168 10.20 11.01 2.83
CA THR A 168 10.74 11.61 1.60
C THR A 168 10.69 13.13 1.66
N ALA A 169 9.56 13.69 2.09
CA ALA A 169 9.38 15.15 2.20
C ALA A 169 10.32 15.76 3.25
N TYR A 170 10.45 15.10 4.42
CA TYR A 170 11.35 15.55 5.48
C TYR A 170 12.80 15.60 4.97
N ARG A 171 13.31 14.50 4.42
CA ARG A 171 14.68 14.47 3.91
C ARG A 171 14.89 15.41 2.71
N THR A 172 13.89 15.59 1.84
CA THR A 172 13.96 16.58 0.77
C THR A 172 14.19 17.99 1.34
N ARG A 173 13.56 18.32 2.47
CA ARG A 173 13.81 19.58 3.17
C ARG A 173 15.25 19.68 3.70
N GLU A 174 15.78 18.65 4.32
CA GLU A 174 17.17 18.61 4.78
C GLU A 174 18.15 18.76 3.60
N LEU A 175 17.91 18.04 2.51
CA LEU A 175 18.70 18.15 1.28
C LEU A 175 18.65 19.56 0.65
N SER A 176 17.51 20.26 0.77
CA SER A 176 17.38 21.65 0.29
C SER A 176 18.25 22.63 1.07
N ILE A 177 18.55 22.31 2.34
CA ILE A 177 19.46 23.10 3.19
C ILE A 177 20.92 22.78 2.83
N ALA A 178 21.23 21.51 2.59
CA ALA A 178 22.58 21.07 2.22
C ALA A 178 22.98 21.50 0.80
N PHE A 179 22.02 21.52 -0.12
CA PHE A 179 22.22 21.80 -1.55
C PHE A 179 21.17 22.81 -2.07
N PRO A 180 21.26 24.09 -1.68
CA PRO A 180 20.23 25.10 -1.95
C PRO A 180 19.98 25.38 -3.44
N ASP A 181 20.94 25.09 -4.31
CA ASP A 181 20.86 25.38 -5.75
C ASP A 181 20.46 24.16 -6.60
N MET A 182 20.07 23.03 -5.98
CA MET A 182 19.73 21.79 -6.69
C MET A 182 18.22 21.54 -6.88
N GLY A 183 17.38 22.53 -6.61
CA GLY A 183 15.95 22.47 -6.87
C GLY A 183 15.15 21.59 -5.88
N PHE A 184 15.76 21.12 -4.78
CA PHE A 184 15.03 20.40 -3.73
C PHE A 184 13.91 21.25 -3.12
N GLY A 185 12.70 20.71 -3.05
CA GLY A 185 11.52 21.42 -2.56
C GLY A 185 10.79 22.23 -3.62
N THR A 186 11.32 22.37 -4.84
CA THR A 186 10.75 23.17 -5.93
C THR A 186 10.53 22.41 -7.23
N ASP A 187 11.47 21.52 -7.60
CA ASP A 187 11.51 20.94 -8.94
C ASP A 187 10.91 19.52 -9.01
N GLU A 188 10.49 18.91 -7.89
CA GLU A 188 9.98 17.52 -7.87
C GLU A 188 8.75 17.34 -8.75
N ARG A 189 7.87 18.34 -8.80
CA ARG A 189 6.68 18.29 -9.67
C ARG A 189 7.09 18.29 -11.14
N TYR A 190 8.07 19.10 -11.52
CA TYR A 190 8.59 19.13 -12.87
C TYR A 190 9.16 17.76 -13.28
N TYR A 191 9.99 17.13 -12.41
CA TYR A 191 10.51 15.79 -12.67
C TYR A 191 9.38 14.77 -12.80
N TRP A 192 8.43 14.76 -11.87
CA TRP A 192 7.29 13.85 -11.90
C TRP A 192 6.46 13.98 -13.19
N GLU A 193 6.21 15.20 -13.65
CA GLU A 193 5.34 15.46 -14.79
C GLU A 193 6.04 15.32 -16.14
N THR A 194 7.36 15.51 -16.22
CA THR A 194 8.07 15.67 -17.50
C THR A 194 9.27 14.76 -17.70
N ASP A 195 9.96 14.33 -16.62
CA ASP A 195 11.15 13.50 -16.79
C ASP A 195 10.78 12.07 -17.20
N ALA A 196 11.46 11.58 -18.24
CA ALA A 196 11.22 10.25 -18.80
C ALA A 196 11.31 9.12 -17.76
N VAL A 197 12.17 9.26 -16.75
CA VAL A 197 12.35 8.24 -15.69
C VAL A 197 11.09 7.99 -14.86
N TRP A 198 10.20 8.97 -14.77
CA TRP A 198 8.98 8.88 -13.99
C TRP A 198 7.75 8.53 -14.82
N GLN A 199 7.79 8.72 -16.15
CA GLN A 199 6.57 8.58 -16.97
C GLN A 199 6.02 7.16 -17.00
N GLY A 200 6.85 6.14 -16.85
CA GLY A 200 6.41 4.75 -16.70
C GLY A 200 5.57 4.56 -15.43
N PHE A 201 6.09 4.95 -14.27
CA PHE A 201 5.34 4.88 -13.00
C PHE A 201 4.13 5.80 -12.97
N ARG A 202 4.26 7.03 -13.49
CA ARG A 202 3.13 7.95 -13.59
C ARG A 202 1.99 7.35 -14.40
N LYS A 203 2.28 6.83 -15.59
CA LYS A 203 1.27 6.19 -16.45
C LYS A 203 0.64 4.96 -15.79
N LEU A 204 1.45 4.11 -15.16
CA LEU A 204 0.96 2.95 -14.42
C LEU A 204 -0.01 3.37 -13.33
N MET A 205 0.36 4.33 -12.50
CA MET A 205 -0.46 4.73 -11.35
C MET A 205 -1.68 5.56 -11.73
N GLU A 206 -1.58 6.48 -12.69
CA GLU A 206 -2.74 7.22 -13.19
C GLU A 206 -3.80 6.28 -13.79
N LYS A 207 -3.38 5.21 -14.49
CA LYS A 207 -4.29 4.16 -14.95
C LYS A 207 -4.84 3.31 -13.81
N THR A 208 -4.01 2.95 -12.82
CA THR A 208 -4.44 2.20 -11.62
C THR A 208 -5.55 2.95 -10.87
N LEU A 209 -5.42 4.28 -10.72
CA LEU A 209 -6.42 5.13 -10.07
C LEU A 209 -7.77 5.18 -10.79
N THR A 210 -7.86 4.71 -12.02
CA THR A 210 -9.11 4.65 -12.80
C THR A 210 -9.69 3.23 -12.91
N VAL A 211 -9.12 2.26 -12.21
CA VAL A 211 -9.66 0.89 -12.12
C VAL A 211 -10.68 0.85 -10.99
N TRP A 212 -11.95 0.81 -11.36
CA TRP A 212 -13.04 0.88 -10.38
C TRP A 212 -13.48 -0.49 -9.85
N ASP A 213 -13.34 -1.55 -10.64
CA ASP A 213 -13.63 -2.93 -10.19
C ASP A 213 -12.68 -3.34 -9.06
N TRP A 214 -13.24 -3.76 -7.91
CA TRP A 214 -12.44 -4.11 -6.73
C TRP A 214 -11.44 -5.24 -7.02
N GLY A 215 -11.87 -6.28 -7.74
CA GLY A 215 -11.01 -7.43 -8.03
C GLY A 215 -9.83 -7.06 -8.91
N GLU A 216 -10.05 -6.30 -10.00
CA GLU A 216 -8.96 -5.82 -10.84
C GLU A 216 -8.11 -4.78 -10.10
N ALA A 217 -8.72 -3.88 -9.33
CA ALA A 217 -8.00 -2.83 -8.59
C ALA A 217 -7.01 -3.41 -7.58
N ILE A 218 -7.40 -4.44 -6.81
CA ILE A 218 -6.47 -5.08 -5.87
C ILE A 218 -5.33 -5.81 -6.59
N VAL A 219 -5.60 -6.45 -7.73
CA VAL A 219 -4.57 -7.13 -8.52
C VAL A 219 -3.58 -6.13 -9.08
N VAL A 220 -4.04 -5.08 -9.76
CA VAL A 220 -3.12 -4.09 -10.35
C VAL A 220 -2.31 -3.37 -9.28
N LEU A 221 -2.92 -2.98 -8.17
CA LEU A 221 -2.21 -2.28 -7.09
C LEU A 221 -1.20 -3.20 -6.39
N ASN A 222 -1.65 -4.35 -5.89
CA ASN A 222 -0.87 -5.12 -4.93
C ASN A 222 -0.04 -6.26 -5.56
N LEU A 223 -0.40 -6.75 -6.75
CA LEU A 223 0.36 -7.79 -7.44
C LEU A 223 1.23 -7.26 -8.58
N VAL A 224 1.01 -6.02 -9.03
CA VAL A 224 1.75 -5.44 -10.16
C VAL A 224 2.45 -4.14 -9.79
N ALA A 225 1.71 -3.09 -9.43
CA ALA A 225 2.28 -1.75 -9.22
C ALA A 225 3.16 -1.67 -7.97
N LYS A 226 2.64 -2.08 -6.81
CA LYS A 226 3.42 -2.03 -5.55
C LYS A 226 4.69 -2.87 -5.59
N PRO A 227 4.69 -4.13 -6.06
CA PRO A 227 5.94 -4.88 -6.19
C PRO A 227 6.96 -4.19 -7.09
N ALA A 228 6.54 -3.56 -8.18
CA ALA A 228 7.42 -2.78 -9.06
C ALA A 228 8.04 -1.56 -8.35
N ILE A 229 7.22 -0.83 -7.57
CA ILE A 229 7.67 0.31 -6.78
C ILE A 229 8.64 -0.14 -5.67
N GLU A 230 8.31 -1.18 -4.94
CA GLU A 230 9.12 -1.72 -3.85
C GLU A 230 10.49 -2.19 -4.33
N GLU A 231 10.53 -2.87 -5.47
CA GLU A 231 11.81 -3.36 -6.02
C GLU A 231 12.63 -2.24 -6.66
N ALA A 232 12.03 -1.37 -7.48
CA ALA A 232 12.78 -0.33 -8.19
C ALA A 232 13.08 0.90 -7.30
N VAL A 233 12.05 1.46 -6.65
CA VAL A 233 12.13 2.77 -5.98
C VAL A 233 12.55 2.66 -4.51
N LEU A 234 12.37 1.50 -3.86
CA LEU A 234 12.89 1.28 -2.52
C LEU A 234 14.19 0.46 -2.57
N ARG A 235 14.14 -0.78 -3.05
CA ARG A 235 15.30 -1.68 -2.99
C ARG A 235 16.47 -1.22 -3.87
N LYS A 236 16.24 -0.97 -5.16
CA LYS A 236 17.33 -0.60 -6.07
C LYS A 236 17.86 0.82 -5.81
N LEU A 237 16.99 1.75 -5.46
CA LEU A 237 17.44 3.07 -5.01
C LEU A 237 18.28 2.97 -3.72
N GLY A 238 17.85 2.15 -2.75
CA GLY A 238 18.62 1.91 -1.51
C GLY A 238 19.98 1.27 -1.78
N GLU A 239 20.08 0.33 -2.72
CA GLU A 239 21.35 -0.25 -3.17
C GLU A 239 22.27 0.84 -3.80
N SER A 240 21.72 1.64 -4.72
CA SER A 240 22.45 2.77 -5.35
C SER A 240 22.93 3.78 -4.31
N ALA A 241 22.08 4.10 -3.32
CA ALA A 241 22.44 5.00 -2.23
C ALA A 241 23.66 4.51 -1.45
N ARG A 242 23.70 3.23 -1.09
CA ARG A 242 24.84 2.64 -0.38
C ARG A 242 26.13 2.72 -1.20
N HIS A 243 26.08 2.44 -2.49
CA HIS A 243 27.23 2.55 -3.38
C HIS A 243 27.74 3.99 -3.50
N ASN A 244 26.86 4.98 -3.33
CA ASN A 244 27.18 6.40 -3.37
C ASN A 244 27.42 7.03 -1.99
N GLY A 245 27.66 6.20 -0.96
CA GLY A 245 27.96 6.67 0.40
C GLY A 245 26.76 7.21 1.18
N ASP A 246 25.54 7.12 0.63
CA ASP A 246 24.31 7.56 1.28
C ASP A 246 23.68 6.42 2.09
N MET A 247 24.34 6.11 3.20
CA MET A 247 23.87 5.06 4.11
C MET A 247 22.52 5.41 4.74
N LEU A 248 22.22 6.69 4.95
CA LEU A 248 20.95 7.13 5.50
C LEU A 248 19.79 6.68 4.63
N LEU A 249 19.83 6.95 3.32
CA LEU A 249 18.75 6.51 2.42
C LEU A 249 18.65 4.99 2.38
N GLY A 250 19.78 4.29 2.36
CA GLY A 250 19.77 2.84 2.43
C GLY A 250 19.03 2.28 3.64
N LEU A 251 19.23 2.85 4.83
CA LEU A 251 18.55 2.44 6.06
C LEU A 251 17.07 2.84 6.08
N VAL A 252 16.72 4.02 5.56
CA VAL A 252 15.32 4.45 5.45
C VAL A 252 14.53 3.55 4.51
N THR A 253 15.09 3.20 3.35
CA THR A 253 14.43 2.27 2.42
C THR A 253 14.29 0.87 2.99
N ASP A 254 15.25 0.38 3.81
CA ASP A 254 15.11 -0.89 4.53
C ASP A 254 13.92 -0.86 5.51
N ALA A 255 13.75 0.23 6.25
CA ALA A 255 12.61 0.40 7.15
C ALA A 255 11.27 0.38 6.38
N GLN A 256 11.21 1.02 5.21
CA GLN A 256 10.02 0.99 4.34
C GLN A 256 9.74 -0.41 3.77
N LEU A 257 10.79 -1.19 3.47
CA LEU A 257 10.64 -2.57 3.01
C LEU A 257 10.13 -3.53 4.09
N ILE A 258 10.27 -3.21 5.39
CA ILE A 258 9.62 -3.95 6.48
C ILE A 258 8.10 -3.82 6.38
N ASP A 259 7.59 -2.61 6.13
CA ASP A 259 6.15 -2.40 5.88
C ASP A 259 5.68 -3.16 4.63
N ALA A 260 6.45 -3.07 3.54
CA ALA A 260 6.15 -3.77 2.30
C ALA A 260 6.06 -5.30 2.51
N ALA A 261 6.96 -5.88 3.32
CA ALA A 261 6.92 -7.30 3.65
C ALA A 261 5.63 -7.69 4.41
N ARG A 262 5.14 -6.83 5.32
CA ARG A 262 3.84 -7.03 5.97
C ARG A 262 2.69 -6.98 4.96
N HIS A 263 2.71 -6.01 4.02
CA HIS A 263 1.70 -5.93 2.97
C HIS A 263 1.67 -7.19 2.10
N ARG A 264 2.83 -7.75 1.77
CA ARG A 264 2.91 -9.00 1.00
C ARG A 264 2.37 -10.20 1.78
N ARG A 265 2.50 -10.26 3.12
CA ARG A 265 1.97 -11.37 3.93
C ARG A 265 0.45 -11.42 3.91
N TRP A 266 -0.23 -10.32 4.21
CA TRP A 266 -1.69 -10.33 4.17
C TRP A 266 -2.24 -10.51 2.74
N LEU A 267 -1.56 -9.95 1.74
CA LEU A 267 -1.93 -10.15 0.35
C LEU A 267 -1.81 -11.63 -0.06
N SER A 268 -0.74 -12.31 0.37
CA SER A 268 -0.55 -13.73 0.10
C SER A 268 -1.68 -14.58 0.67
N ALA A 269 -2.13 -14.27 1.88
CA ALA A 269 -3.29 -14.93 2.48
C ALA A 269 -4.59 -14.66 1.71
N LEU A 270 -4.78 -13.42 1.23
CA LEU A 270 -5.96 -13.05 0.45
C LEU A 270 -5.98 -13.72 -0.93
N VAL A 271 -4.83 -13.77 -1.62
CA VAL A 271 -4.69 -14.47 -2.90
C VAL A 271 -4.96 -15.96 -2.73
N LYS A 272 -4.40 -16.58 -1.70
CA LYS A 272 -4.66 -18.00 -1.40
C LYS A 272 -6.16 -18.26 -1.19
N MET A 273 -6.83 -17.42 -0.42
CA MET A 273 -8.27 -17.52 -0.21
C MET A 273 -9.05 -17.32 -1.54
N ALA A 274 -8.67 -16.33 -2.35
CA ALA A 274 -9.30 -16.12 -3.64
C ALA A 274 -9.18 -17.34 -4.58
N GLN A 275 -8.04 -18.03 -4.56
CA GLN A 275 -7.79 -19.23 -5.37
C GLN A 275 -8.65 -20.44 -4.97
N GLU A 276 -9.32 -20.43 -3.83
CA GLU A 276 -10.29 -21.47 -3.45
C GLU A 276 -11.52 -21.50 -4.39
N THR A 277 -11.79 -20.41 -5.10
CA THR A 277 -12.89 -20.33 -6.06
C THR A 277 -12.39 -20.62 -7.47
N LEU A 278 -13.02 -21.59 -8.12
CA LEU A 278 -12.70 -21.99 -9.50
C LEU A 278 -12.79 -20.81 -10.46
N GLY A 279 -11.80 -20.65 -11.32
CA GLY A 279 -11.71 -19.60 -12.32
C GLY A 279 -11.02 -18.30 -11.83
N ASN A 280 -10.84 -18.13 -10.53
CA ASN A 280 -10.15 -16.94 -10.01
C ASN A 280 -8.67 -16.92 -10.34
N LEU A 281 -8.01 -18.08 -10.40
CA LEU A 281 -6.58 -18.16 -10.75
C LEU A 281 -6.36 -17.58 -12.15
N GLU A 282 -7.09 -18.06 -13.15
CA GLU A 282 -6.99 -17.63 -14.54
C GLU A 282 -7.38 -16.14 -14.70
N LEU A 283 -8.37 -15.70 -13.92
CA LEU A 283 -8.79 -14.30 -13.89
C LEU A 283 -7.68 -13.38 -13.38
N ILE A 284 -7.07 -13.72 -12.24
CA ILE A 284 -5.96 -12.97 -11.64
C ILE A 284 -4.77 -12.94 -12.60
N GLN A 285 -4.40 -14.08 -13.19
CA GLN A 285 -3.32 -14.17 -14.17
C GLN A 285 -3.62 -13.32 -15.42
N GLY A 286 -4.87 -13.28 -15.89
CA GLY A 286 -5.30 -12.43 -17.00
C GLY A 286 -5.13 -10.94 -16.68
N TRP A 287 -5.48 -10.50 -15.48
CA TRP A 287 -5.26 -9.12 -15.07
C TRP A 287 -3.76 -8.80 -14.90
N ILE A 288 -2.96 -9.72 -14.35
CA ILE A 288 -1.51 -9.53 -14.26
C ILE A 288 -0.92 -9.35 -15.66
N ALA A 289 -1.25 -10.22 -16.61
CA ALA A 289 -0.78 -10.15 -17.99
C ALA A 289 -1.15 -8.82 -18.68
N LYS A 290 -2.35 -8.28 -18.38
CA LYS A 290 -2.79 -6.97 -18.86
C LYS A 290 -1.92 -5.81 -18.35
N TRP A 291 -1.53 -5.84 -17.08
CA TRP A 291 -0.91 -4.71 -16.41
C TRP A 291 0.62 -4.80 -16.29
N GLU A 292 1.19 -6.01 -16.29
CA GLU A 292 2.64 -6.23 -16.16
C GLU A 292 3.48 -5.43 -17.17
N PRO A 293 3.10 -5.30 -18.47
CA PRO A 293 3.92 -4.52 -19.41
C PRO A 293 4.10 -3.05 -19.02
N LEU A 294 3.11 -2.45 -18.34
CA LEU A 294 3.23 -1.08 -17.83
C LEU A 294 4.18 -1.01 -16.64
N ALA A 295 4.15 -2.00 -15.75
CA ALA A 295 5.07 -2.08 -14.63
C ALA A 295 6.50 -2.37 -15.09
N ASP A 296 6.70 -3.27 -16.04
CA ASP A 296 8.01 -3.56 -16.62
C ASP A 296 8.63 -2.30 -17.24
N LYS A 297 7.83 -1.55 -18.01
CA LYS A 297 8.30 -0.27 -18.56
C LYS A 297 8.64 0.75 -17.48
N ALA A 298 7.84 0.83 -16.42
CA ALA A 298 8.11 1.74 -15.31
C ALA A 298 9.42 1.39 -14.60
N ILE A 299 9.70 0.11 -14.40
CA ILE A 299 10.96 -0.38 -13.84
C ILE A 299 12.12 -0.04 -14.77
N ASP A 300 11.99 -0.30 -16.07
CA ASP A 300 13.03 0.01 -17.07
C ASP A 300 13.36 1.50 -17.10
N ASP A 301 12.34 2.36 -17.19
CA ASP A 301 12.52 3.81 -17.25
C ASP A 301 13.25 4.34 -15.99
N TYR A 302 12.81 3.90 -14.80
CA TYR A 302 13.38 4.37 -13.54
C TYR A 302 14.78 3.81 -13.29
N CYS A 303 14.94 2.50 -13.42
CA CYS A 303 16.22 1.83 -13.12
C CYS A 303 17.32 2.20 -14.10
N SER A 304 17.00 2.61 -15.34
CA SER A 304 18.00 3.06 -16.32
C SER A 304 18.79 4.29 -15.87
N ALA A 305 18.23 5.07 -14.93
CA ALA A 305 18.85 6.28 -14.40
C ALA A 305 19.56 6.08 -13.04
N LEU A 306 19.44 4.88 -12.43
CA LEU A 306 20.09 4.60 -11.15
C LEU A 306 21.60 4.43 -11.34
N PRO A 307 22.44 5.26 -10.67
CA PRO A 307 23.89 5.07 -10.73
C PRO A 307 24.33 3.85 -9.92
N ASP A 308 25.39 3.21 -10.37
CA ASP A 308 26.17 2.18 -9.66
C ASP A 308 25.37 0.93 -9.22
N VAL A 309 24.29 0.60 -9.94
CA VAL A 309 23.55 -0.66 -9.75
C VAL A 309 23.43 -1.38 -11.10
N ALA A 310 24.29 -2.36 -11.31
CA ALA A 310 24.24 -3.18 -12.51
C ALA A 310 22.94 -3.99 -12.54
N ASP A 311 22.38 -4.18 -13.74
CA ASP A 311 21.20 -5.01 -13.99
C ASP A 311 19.98 -4.68 -13.10
N ALA A 312 19.88 -3.43 -12.59
CA ALA A 312 18.82 -3.01 -11.67
C ALA A 312 17.41 -3.35 -12.19
N ALA A 313 17.12 -3.03 -13.46
CA ALA A 313 15.83 -3.30 -14.07
C ALA A 313 15.55 -4.80 -14.20
N ALA A 314 16.49 -5.57 -14.69
CA ALA A 314 16.33 -7.03 -14.84
C ALA A 314 16.11 -7.70 -13.49
N SER A 315 16.90 -7.33 -12.48
CA SER A 315 16.78 -7.83 -11.12
C SER A 315 15.45 -7.46 -10.47
N ALA A 316 15.00 -6.20 -10.61
CA ALA A 316 13.71 -5.76 -10.07
C ALA A 316 12.53 -6.51 -10.73
N LYS A 317 12.53 -6.65 -12.05
CA LYS A 317 11.50 -7.42 -12.78
C LYS A 317 11.51 -8.90 -12.36
N ALA A 318 12.68 -9.51 -12.21
CA ALA A 318 12.79 -10.90 -11.75
C ALA A 318 12.21 -11.06 -10.35
N ALA A 319 12.48 -10.14 -9.42
CA ALA A 319 11.95 -10.18 -8.06
C ALA A 319 10.42 -10.02 -8.02
N THR A 320 9.83 -9.15 -8.84
CA THR A 320 8.36 -9.03 -8.93
C THR A 320 7.70 -10.31 -9.45
N ARG A 321 8.30 -10.96 -10.44
CA ARG A 321 7.82 -12.24 -10.96
C ARG A 321 7.98 -13.37 -9.95
N GLU A 322 9.10 -13.40 -9.22
CA GLU A 322 9.33 -14.40 -8.17
C GLU A 322 8.29 -14.29 -7.06
N PHE A 323 7.96 -13.07 -6.64
CA PHE A 323 6.89 -12.85 -5.67
C PHE A 323 5.56 -13.46 -6.17
N ARG A 324 5.16 -13.19 -7.40
CA ARG A 324 3.91 -13.77 -7.96
C ARG A 324 4.00 -15.30 -8.09
N ARG A 325 5.13 -15.84 -8.55
CA ARG A 325 5.35 -17.30 -8.59
C ARG A 325 5.22 -17.96 -7.22
N SER A 326 5.69 -17.29 -6.15
CA SER A 326 5.54 -17.80 -4.78
C SER A 326 4.07 -17.91 -4.33
N LEU A 327 3.16 -17.21 -5.03
CA LEU A 327 1.71 -17.26 -4.81
C LEU A 327 0.99 -18.26 -5.76
N GLY A 328 1.72 -18.95 -6.63
CA GLY A 328 1.13 -19.82 -7.66
C GLY A 328 0.55 -19.06 -8.87
N LEU A 329 0.98 -17.81 -9.09
CA LEU A 329 0.52 -16.93 -10.17
C LEU A 329 1.52 -16.86 -11.32
#